data_78c2b642e6b20d215e65707a021ad9a4
#
_entry.id   78c2b642e6b20d215e65707a021ad9a4
#
_cell.length_a   1.000
_cell.length_b   1.000
_cell.length_c   1.000
_cell.angle_alpha   90.00
_cell.angle_beta   90.00
_cell.angle_gamma   90.00
#
_symmetry.space_group_name_H-M   'P 1'
#
loop_
_entity.id
_entity.type
_entity.pdbx_description
1 polymer ?
#
loop_
_entity_poly.entity_id
_entity_poly.type
_entity_poly.pdbx_seq_one_letter_code
_entity_poly.pdbx_strand_id
1 'polypeptide(L)'
;GILIKIEVNMVSRGLLGEVFKAELCETAQEQFDAFCVMPVVPMSQLYGGKLCAALDRQHPRDLFDVKLLLENEGFTEEIKRGFMFGLVGSSRPTHEMLAPNLLDQRSAFENQFEGMSALDFGYADYEATRLRLIETITASLDENDKAFLLSLNHLAADWSIYDLQDYPSVKWKLENLEKFKEDKPKVYQQQLDELKG
;
A
#
# COMPACT_ATOMS: atom_id res chain seq x y z
N GLY A 1 14.63 -22.70 -21.03
CA GLY A 1 15.10 -21.44 -20.45
C GLY A 1 14.02 -20.83 -19.58
N ILE A 2 14.41 -20.16 -18.52
CA ILE A 2 13.50 -19.42 -17.64
C ILE A 2 13.40 -18.00 -18.18
N LEU A 3 12.17 -17.51 -18.41
CA LEU A 3 11.92 -16.13 -18.80
C LEU A 3 11.79 -15.27 -17.55
N ILE A 4 12.64 -14.25 -17.43
CA ILE A 4 12.55 -13.22 -16.40
C ILE A 4 11.98 -11.98 -17.04
N LYS A 5 10.81 -11.52 -16.56
CA LYS A 5 10.19 -10.27 -17.00
C LYS A 5 10.72 -9.12 -16.15
N ILE A 6 11.33 -8.14 -16.82
CA ILE A 6 11.75 -6.89 -16.19
C ILE A 6 10.77 -5.81 -16.63
N GLU A 7 10.09 -5.19 -15.68
CA GLU A 7 9.16 -4.09 -15.92
C GLU A 7 9.67 -2.82 -15.25
N VAL A 8 9.75 -1.74 -16.03
CA VAL A 8 10.10 -0.43 -15.52
C VAL A 8 8.82 0.34 -15.23
N ASN A 9 8.62 0.73 -13.98
CA ASN A 9 7.52 1.63 -13.64
C ASN A 9 7.92 3.08 -13.95
N MET A 10 7.45 3.60 -15.08
CA MET A 10 7.69 4.98 -15.52
C MET A 10 6.86 6.03 -14.75
N VAL A 11 5.97 5.60 -13.85
CA VAL A 11 4.99 6.43 -13.16
C VAL A 11 5.29 6.50 -11.67
N SER A 12 6.55 6.35 -11.24
CA SER A 12 6.92 6.60 -9.85
C SER A 12 6.63 8.06 -9.49
N ARG A 13 5.68 8.27 -8.58
CA ARG A 13 5.14 9.59 -8.25
C ARG A 13 5.74 10.17 -6.97
N GLY A 14 7.02 9.95 -6.80
CA GLY A 14 7.77 10.49 -5.68
C GLY A 14 8.46 9.45 -4.82
N LEU A 15 9.40 9.91 -4.02
CA LEU A 15 10.21 9.14 -3.11
C LEU A 15 10.06 9.71 -1.71
N LEU A 16 9.60 8.91 -0.75
CA LEU A 16 9.43 9.28 0.64
C LEU A 16 10.77 9.13 1.38
N GLY A 17 11.56 10.19 1.45
CA GLY A 17 12.89 10.18 2.07
C GLY A 17 14.01 9.86 1.08
N GLU A 18 15.09 9.26 1.56
CA GLU A 18 16.28 8.98 0.76
C GLU A 18 16.39 7.48 0.43
N VAL A 19 16.90 7.18 -0.76
CA VAL A 19 17.26 5.82 -1.13
C VAL A 19 18.47 5.34 -0.33
N PHE A 20 18.50 4.07 0.00
CA PHE A 20 19.69 3.44 0.56
C PHE A 20 20.24 2.37 -0.40
N LYS A 21 21.51 2.03 -0.25
CA LYS A 21 22.12 0.93 -1.01
C LYS A 21 21.91 -0.37 -0.24
N ALA A 22 21.29 -1.35 -0.90
CA ALA A 22 21.11 -2.69 -0.36
C ALA A 22 21.88 -3.70 -1.20
N GLU A 23 22.50 -4.64 -0.53
CA GLU A 23 23.13 -5.81 -1.13
C GLU A 23 22.09 -6.91 -1.34
N LEU A 24 22.33 -7.76 -2.34
CA LEU A 24 21.56 -8.99 -2.50
C LEU A 24 21.68 -9.83 -1.22
N CYS A 25 20.58 -10.41 -0.74
CA CYS A 25 20.62 -11.22 0.48
C CYS A 25 21.54 -12.44 0.33
N GLU A 26 22.20 -12.85 1.43
CA GLU A 26 23.21 -13.93 1.42
C GLU A 26 22.69 -15.22 0.78
N THR A 27 21.47 -15.65 1.13
CA THR A 27 20.84 -16.85 0.54
C THR A 27 20.76 -16.78 -0.98
N ALA A 28 20.44 -15.60 -1.54
CA ALA A 28 20.39 -15.45 -3.00
C ALA A 28 21.78 -15.35 -3.61
N GLN A 29 22.76 -14.75 -2.92
CA GLN A 29 24.14 -14.71 -3.36
C GLN A 29 24.70 -16.14 -3.46
N GLU A 30 24.47 -16.98 -2.45
CA GLU A 30 24.92 -18.38 -2.43
C GLU A 30 24.20 -19.23 -3.48
N GLN A 31 22.87 -19.10 -3.59
CA GLN A 31 22.06 -19.91 -4.50
C GLN A 31 22.35 -19.63 -5.98
N PHE A 32 22.63 -18.38 -6.32
CA PHE A 32 22.78 -17.93 -7.70
C PHE A 32 24.24 -17.60 -8.08
N ASP A 33 25.21 -17.76 -7.16
CA ASP A 33 26.60 -17.35 -7.33
C ASP A 33 26.69 -15.92 -7.91
N ALA A 34 25.93 -15.00 -7.31
CA ALA A 34 25.75 -13.66 -7.82
C ALA A 34 25.84 -12.62 -6.70
N PHE A 35 26.39 -11.46 -7.02
CA PHE A 35 26.45 -10.32 -6.11
C PHE A 35 25.97 -9.05 -6.83
N CYS A 36 25.13 -8.29 -6.20
CA CYS A 36 24.77 -6.95 -6.66
C CYS A 36 24.45 -6.02 -5.50
N VAL A 37 24.68 -4.74 -5.71
CA VAL A 37 24.28 -3.64 -4.82
C VAL A 37 23.40 -2.71 -5.65
N MET A 38 22.25 -2.36 -5.13
CA MET A 38 21.32 -1.46 -5.84
C MET A 38 20.68 -0.45 -4.90
N PRO A 39 20.30 0.73 -5.42
CA PRO A 39 19.49 1.68 -4.65
C PRO A 39 18.08 1.10 -4.42
N VAL A 40 17.63 1.17 -3.18
CA VAL A 40 16.31 0.70 -2.74
C VAL A 40 15.59 1.87 -2.10
N VAL A 41 14.27 1.97 -2.32
CA VAL A 41 13.42 2.95 -1.65
C VAL A 41 13.40 2.70 -0.14
N PRO A 42 13.14 3.72 0.70
CA PRO A 42 13.00 3.52 2.14
C PRO A 42 12.04 2.39 2.48
N MET A 43 12.35 1.61 3.51
CA MET A 43 11.53 0.46 3.93
C MET A 43 10.09 0.90 4.27
N SER A 44 9.94 2.08 4.86
CA SER A 44 8.62 2.68 5.11
C SER A 44 7.80 2.83 3.83
N GLN A 45 8.38 3.35 2.76
CA GLN A 45 7.69 3.47 1.46
C GLN A 45 7.44 2.11 0.81
N LEU A 46 8.41 1.19 0.89
CA LEU A 46 8.27 -0.16 0.35
C LEU A 46 7.11 -0.90 1.01
N TYR A 47 7.09 -0.94 2.33
CA TYR A 47 6.04 -1.61 3.09
C TYR A 47 4.70 -0.88 3.01
N GLY A 48 4.70 0.45 3.10
CA GLY A 48 3.48 1.24 2.89
C GLY A 48 2.83 0.97 1.53
N GLY A 49 3.65 0.89 0.48
CA GLY A 49 3.19 0.52 -0.86
C GLY A 49 2.63 -0.90 -0.96
N LYS A 50 3.24 -1.89 -0.26
CA LYS A 50 2.73 -3.26 -0.19
C LYS A 50 1.39 -3.34 0.54
N LEU A 51 1.23 -2.61 1.64
CA LEU A 51 -0.04 -2.53 2.38
C LEU A 51 -1.16 -1.93 1.51
N CYS A 52 -0.88 -0.82 0.81
CA CYS A 52 -1.83 -0.23 -0.14
C CYS A 52 -2.20 -1.21 -1.27
N ALA A 53 -1.22 -1.92 -1.83
CA ALA A 53 -1.48 -2.91 -2.88
C ALA A 53 -2.33 -4.07 -2.37
N ALA A 54 -2.08 -4.54 -1.14
CA ALA A 54 -2.85 -5.61 -0.51
C ALA A 54 -4.31 -5.22 -0.25
N LEU A 55 -4.57 -3.97 0.14
CA LEU A 55 -5.94 -3.46 0.31
C LEU A 55 -6.65 -3.25 -1.02
N ASP A 56 -5.94 -2.76 -2.04
CA ASP A 56 -6.50 -2.47 -3.37
C ASP A 56 -6.85 -3.74 -4.15
N ARG A 57 -5.89 -4.65 -4.30
CA ARG A 57 -5.99 -5.83 -5.16
C ARG A 57 -6.43 -7.09 -4.41
N GLN A 58 -6.15 -7.15 -3.11
CA GLN A 58 -6.36 -8.32 -2.26
C GLN A 58 -5.76 -9.60 -2.85
N HIS A 59 -4.66 -9.46 -3.62
CA HIS A 59 -4.03 -10.60 -4.29
C HIS A 59 -3.28 -11.48 -3.26
N PRO A 60 -3.31 -12.82 -3.36
CA PRO A 60 -2.68 -13.71 -2.39
C PRO A 60 -1.20 -13.44 -2.13
N ARG A 61 -0.43 -13.08 -3.15
CA ARG A 61 0.99 -12.69 -2.99
C ARG A 61 1.16 -11.44 -2.14
N ASP A 62 0.28 -10.44 -2.32
CA ASP A 62 0.35 -9.21 -1.54
C ASP A 62 0.03 -9.50 -0.06
N LEU A 63 -0.96 -10.35 0.21
CA LEU A 63 -1.33 -10.75 1.57
C LEU A 63 -0.28 -11.66 2.22
N PHE A 64 0.40 -12.52 1.46
CA PHE A 64 1.53 -13.28 1.97
C PHE A 64 2.66 -12.36 2.44
N ASP A 65 3.03 -11.34 1.63
CA ASP A 65 4.02 -10.34 2.02
C ASP A 65 3.58 -9.57 3.28
N VAL A 66 2.28 -9.23 3.38
CA VAL A 66 1.71 -8.56 4.56
C VAL A 66 1.78 -9.44 5.81
N LYS A 67 1.49 -10.76 5.68
CA LYS A 67 1.64 -11.70 6.81
C LYS A 67 3.05 -11.64 7.36
N LEU A 68 4.05 -11.78 6.48
CA LEU A 68 5.45 -11.73 6.88
C LEU A 68 5.84 -10.38 7.50
N LEU A 69 5.37 -9.28 6.93
CA LEU A 69 5.58 -7.95 7.47
C LEU A 69 5.04 -7.82 8.90
N LEU A 70 3.79 -8.22 9.13
CA LEU A 70 3.13 -8.10 10.43
C LEU A 70 3.73 -9.04 11.49
N GLU A 71 4.33 -10.16 11.07
CA GLU A 71 4.97 -11.12 11.97
C GLU A 71 6.41 -10.75 12.34
N ASN A 72 7.15 -10.14 11.42
CA ASN A 72 8.57 -9.85 11.61
C ASN A 72 8.83 -8.39 12.02
N GLU A 73 8.22 -7.42 11.34
CA GLU A 73 8.45 -5.99 11.54
C GLU A 73 7.36 -5.33 12.39
N GLY A 74 6.13 -5.84 12.29
CA GLY A 74 4.95 -5.19 12.83
C GLY A 74 4.52 -3.96 12.01
N PHE A 75 3.49 -3.27 12.48
CA PHE A 75 3.01 -2.02 11.89
C PHE A 75 3.54 -0.82 12.70
N THR A 76 4.77 -0.41 12.41
CA THR A 76 5.47 0.69 13.11
C THR A 76 4.99 2.06 12.63
N GLU A 77 5.31 3.13 13.37
CA GLU A 77 5.01 4.51 12.96
C GLU A 77 5.68 4.90 11.62
N GLU A 78 6.86 4.37 11.34
CA GLU A 78 7.51 4.60 10.04
C GLU A 78 6.74 3.93 8.90
N ILE A 79 6.28 2.69 9.11
CA ILE A 79 5.47 1.96 8.13
C ILE A 79 4.11 2.63 7.96
N LYS A 80 3.49 3.12 9.06
CA LYS A 80 2.26 3.91 9.03
C LYS A 80 2.44 5.17 8.17
N ARG A 81 3.54 5.92 8.35
CA ARG A 81 3.85 7.08 7.51
C ARG A 81 3.98 6.71 6.02
N GLY A 82 4.65 5.60 5.72
CA GLY A 82 4.74 5.06 4.35
C GLY A 82 3.39 4.64 3.79
N PHE A 83 2.54 4.02 4.61
CA PHE A 83 1.17 3.68 4.27
C PHE A 83 0.33 4.93 3.96
N MET A 84 0.37 5.95 4.82
CA MET A 84 -0.32 7.22 4.61
C MET A 84 0.12 7.89 3.30
N PHE A 85 1.42 7.91 3.01
CA PHE A 85 1.94 8.40 1.73
C PHE A 85 1.36 7.62 0.53
N GLY A 86 1.36 6.28 0.60
CA GLY A 86 0.78 5.43 -0.43
C GLY A 86 -0.72 5.63 -0.60
N LEU A 87 -1.45 5.74 0.52
CA LEU A 87 -2.90 5.93 0.56
C LEU A 87 -3.31 7.25 -0.10
N VAL A 88 -2.68 8.36 0.27
CA VAL A 88 -3.00 9.67 -0.30
C VAL A 88 -2.50 9.87 -1.73
N GLY A 89 -1.59 9.02 -2.20
CA GLY A 89 -1.16 8.95 -3.60
C GLY A 89 -1.94 7.94 -4.46
N SER A 90 -2.85 7.16 -3.86
CA SER A 90 -3.62 6.13 -4.56
C SER A 90 -4.70 6.71 -5.47
N SER A 91 -4.98 6.02 -6.58
CA SER A 91 -6.11 6.34 -7.46
C SER A 91 -7.46 5.93 -6.87
N ARG A 92 -7.47 4.98 -5.92
CA ARG A 92 -8.69 4.55 -5.25
C ARG A 92 -9.24 5.61 -4.29
N PRO A 93 -10.56 5.64 -4.07
CA PRO A 93 -11.16 6.42 -2.98
C PRO A 93 -10.62 5.98 -1.62
N THR A 94 -10.37 6.94 -0.74
CA THR A 94 -9.76 6.68 0.57
C THR A 94 -10.62 5.74 1.43
N HIS A 95 -11.95 5.92 1.44
CA HIS A 95 -12.87 5.06 2.19
C HIS A 95 -12.83 3.60 1.70
N GLU A 96 -12.75 3.36 0.38
CA GLU A 96 -12.63 2.00 -0.16
C GLU A 96 -11.31 1.32 0.20
N MET A 97 -10.24 2.10 0.40
CA MET A 97 -8.96 1.57 0.84
C MET A 97 -8.97 1.20 2.33
N LEU A 98 -9.67 1.98 3.15
CA LEU A 98 -9.75 1.74 4.60
C LEU A 98 -10.79 0.68 4.96
N ALA A 99 -11.87 0.58 4.20
CA ALA A 99 -12.92 -0.40 4.37
C ALA A 99 -13.19 -1.14 3.04
N PRO A 100 -12.26 -1.97 2.57
CA PRO A 100 -12.39 -2.62 1.27
C PRO A 100 -13.46 -3.70 1.28
N ASN A 101 -14.23 -3.78 0.19
CA ASN A 101 -15.10 -4.93 -0.05
C ASN A 101 -14.25 -6.19 -0.19
N LEU A 102 -14.58 -7.24 0.57
CA LEU A 102 -13.83 -8.49 0.56
C LEU A 102 -14.07 -9.24 -0.75
N LEU A 103 -13.00 -9.48 -1.50
CA LEU A 103 -13.05 -10.19 -2.78
C LEU A 103 -12.85 -11.69 -2.58
N ASP A 104 -13.58 -12.51 -3.33
CA ASP A 104 -13.24 -13.93 -3.45
C ASP A 104 -12.02 -14.07 -4.37
N GLN A 105 -10.91 -14.49 -3.79
CA GLN A 105 -9.63 -14.66 -4.48
C GLN A 105 -9.18 -16.14 -4.53
N ARG A 106 -10.11 -17.09 -4.31
CA ARG A 106 -9.80 -18.53 -4.30
C ARG A 106 -9.15 -18.98 -5.61
N SER A 107 -9.71 -18.56 -6.73
CA SER A 107 -9.14 -18.90 -8.04
C SER A 107 -7.74 -18.30 -8.26
N ALA A 108 -7.51 -17.06 -7.79
CA ALA A 108 -6.17 -16.45 -7.86
C ALA A 108 -5.20 -17.14 -6.90
N PHE A 109 -5.67 -17.57 -5.74
CA PHE A 109 -4.87 -18.33 -4.78
C PHE A 109 -4.40 -19.65 -5.38
N GLU A 110 -5.31 -20.47 -5.88
CA GLU A 110 -5.02 -21.79 -6.45
C GLU A 110 -4.14 -21.73 -7.71
N ASN A 111 -4.38 -20.74 -8.59
CA ASN A 111 -3.71 -20.71 -9.90
C ASN A 111 -2.45 -19.84 -9.96
N GLN A 112 -2.28 -18.90 -9.00
CA GLN A 112 -1.22 -17.88 -9.08
C GLN A 112 -0.34 -17.80 -7.83
N PHE A 113 -0.68 -18.53 -6.76
CA PHE A 113 0.08 -18.48 -5.51
C PHE A 113 0.44 -19.87 -4.97
N GLU A 114 -0.47 -20.83 -5.00
CA GLU A 114 -0.24 -22.17 -4.45
C GLU A 114 1.04 -22.80 -5.01
N GLY A 115 1.89 -23.33 -4.11
CA GLY A 115 3.20 -23.88 -4.48
C GLY A 115 4.32 -22.86 -4.75
N MET A 116 4.06 -21.54 -4.60
CA MET A 116 5.09 -20.51 -4.79
C MET A 116 5.93 -20.23 -3.54
N SER A 117 5.46 -20.65 -2.35
CA SER A 117 6.15 -20.44 -1.08
C SER A 117 6.59 -21.76 -0.47
N ALA A 118 7.79 -21.77 0.14
CA ALA A 118 8.22 -22.86 1.02
C ALA A 118 7.58 -22.78 2.41
N LEU A 119 7.04 -21.62 2.78
CA LEU A 119 6.29 -21.43 4.03
C LEU A 119 4.84 -21.85 3.82
N ASP A 120 4.28 -22.47 4.84
CA ASP A 120 2.86 -22.83 4.85
C ASP A 120 1.99 -21.58 4.90
N PHE A 121 1.09 -21.44 3.91
CA PHE A 121 0.16 -20.34 3.79
C PHE A 121 -1.05 -20.81 2.98
N GLY A 122 -2.07 -21.27 3.69
CA GLY A 122 -3.31 -21.72 3.08
C GLY A 122 -4.30 -20.58 2.82
N TYR A 123 -5.42 -20.90 2.16
CA TYR A 123 -6.46 -19.91 1.88
C TYR A 123 -7.10 -19.34 3.16
N ALA A 124 -7.17 -20.13 4.24
CA ALA A 124 -7.62 -19.65 5.53
C ALA A 124 -6.67 -18.62 6.15
N ASP A 125 -5.34 -18.80 5.97
CA ASP A 125 -4.33 -17.83 6.40
C ASP A 125 -4.43 -16.53 5.59
N TYR A 126 -4.68 -16.65 4.28
CA TYR A 126 -4.95 -15.52 3.41
C TYR A 126 -6.14 -14.69 3.92
N GLU A 127 -7.28 -15.33 4.22
CA GLU A 127 -8.48 -14.64 4.73
C GLU A 127 -8.22 -14.01 6.10
N ALA A 128 -7.58 -14.73 7.01
CA ALA A 128 -7.20 -14.24 8.33
C ALA A 128 -6.23 -13.05 8.25
N THR A 129 -5.22 -13.13 7.37
CA THR A 129 -4.26 -12.03 7.17
C THR A 129 -4.93 -10.78 6.62
N ARG A 130 -5.87 -10.93 5.69
CA ARG A 130 -6.65 -9.82 5.14
C ARG A 130 -7.45 -9.10 6.22
N LEU A 131 -8.15 -9.82 7.06
CA LEU A 131 -8.89 -9.23 8.18
C LEU A 131 -7.95 -8.56 9.19
N ARG A 132 -6.87 -9.24 9.56
CA ARG A 132 -5.84 -8.68 10.46
C ARG A 132 -5.24 -7.38 9.91
N LEU A 133 -4.99 -7.30 8.59
CA LEU A 133 -4.50 -6.07 7.95
C LEU A 133 -5.46 -4.92 8.15
N ILE A 134 -6.75 -5.12 7.84
CA ILE A 134 -7.80 -4.09 7.98
C ILE A 134 -7.90 -3.64 9.44
N GLU A 135 -7.97 -4.57 10.37
CA GLU A 135 -8.04 -4.29 11.80
C GLU A 135 -6.81 -3.52 12.29
N THR A 136 -5.60 -3.95 11.88
CA THR A 136 -4.35 -3.30 12.27
C THR A 136 -4.32 -1.85 11.80
N ILE A 137 -4.67 -1.60 10.55
CA ILE A 137 -4.71 -0.23 10.01
C ILE A 137 -5.76 0.59 10.73
N THR A 138 -6.98 0.10 10.85
CA THR A 138 -8.07 0.83 11.50
C THR A 138 -7.75 1.20 12.95
N ALA A 139 -7.14 0.26 13.70
CA ALA A 139 -6.74 0.49 15.09
C ALA A 139 -5.55 1.45 15.24
N SER A 140 -4.71 1.59 14.21
CA SER A 140 -3.53 2.45 14.24
C SER A 140 -3.79 3.90 13.88
N LEU A 141 -4.92 4.19 13.18
CA LEU A 141 -5.27 5.54 12.78
C LEU A 141 -5.79 6.33 13.96
N ASP A 142 -5.02 7.32 14.38
CA ASP A 142 -5.43 8.26 15.42
C ASP A 142 -6.30 9.41 14.88
N GLU A 143 -6.72 10.32 15.77
CA GLU A 143 -7.59 11.44 15.38
C GLU A 143 -6.90 12.43 14.42
N ASN A 144 -5.57 12.58 14.49
CA ASN A 144 -4.83 13.42 13.56
C ASN A 144 -4.78 12.78 12.16
N ASP A 145 -4.57 11.46 12.09
CA ASP A 145 -4.59 10.71 10.82
C ASP A 145 -5.94 10.85 10.13
N LYS A 146 -7.03 10.65 10.87
CA LYS A 146 -8.40 10.79 10.37
C LYS A 146 -8.70 12.22 9.93
N ALA A 147 -8.32 13.21 10.75
CA ALA A 147 -8.49 14.62 10.42
C ALA A 147 -7.73 14.99 9.14
N PHE A 148 -6.49 14.51 8.98
CA PHE A 148 -5.72 14.72 7.77
C PHE A 148 -6.40 14.11 6.53
N LEU A 149 -6.82 12.86 6.61
CA LEU A 149 -7.50 12.17 5.50
C LEU A 149 -8.80 12.88 5.11
N LEU A 150 -9.58 13.32 6.08
CA LEU A 150 -10.81 14.09 5.82
C LEU A 150 -10.49 15.44 5.18
N SER A 151 -9.53 16.19 5.71
CA SER A 151 -9.14 17.50 5.17
C SER A 151 -8.62 17.39 3.73
N LEU A 152 -7.81 16.37 3.43
CA LEU A 152 -7.31 16.10 2.09
C LEU A 152 -8.44 15.78 1.11
N ASN A 153 -9.37 14.91 1.50
CA ASN A 153 -10.52 14.56 0.66
C ASN A 153 -11.54 15.71 0.53
N HIS A 154 -11.52 16.71 1.43
CA HIS A 154 -12.24 17.98 1.29
C HIS A 154 -11.52 19.00 0.39
N LEU A 155 -10.34 18.68 -0.15
CA LEU A 155 -9.47 19.60 -0.90
C LEU A 155 -8.96 20.80 -0.07
N ALA A 156 -8.85 20.60 1.22
CA ALA A 156 -8.40 21.59 2.21
C ALA A 156 -7.41 20.95 3.20
N ALA A 157 -6.45 20.20 2.66
CA ALA A 157 -5.53 19.36 3.45
C ALA A 157 -4.76 20.17 4.50
N ASP A 158 -4.75 19.67 5.72
CA ASP A 158 -3.94 20.22 6.81
C ASP A 158 -2.51 19.65 6.75
N TRP A 159 -1.65 20.36 6.04
CA TRP A 159 -0.27 19.96 5.84
C TRP A 159 0.61 20.07 7.10
N SER A 160 0.11 20.63 8.19
CA SER A 160 0.82 20.62 9.46
C SER A 160 0.83 19.23 10.12
N ILE A 161 -0.11 18.36 9.77
CA ILE A 161 -0.19 16.98 10.26
C ILE A 161 0.75 16.09 9.46
N TYR A 162 0.69 16.17 8.12
CA TYR A 162 1.57 15.44 7.22
C TYR A 162 2.13 16.36 6.14
N ASP A 163 3.44 16.55 6.13
CA ASP A 163 4.15 17.35 5.12
C ASP A 163 4.33 16.53 3.82
N LEU A 164 3.24 16.39 3.07
CA LEU A 164 3.20 15.59 1.82
C LEU A 164 2.78 16.41 0.60
N GLN A 165 2.60 17.72 0.72
CA GLN A 165 2.06 18.62 -0.32
C GLN A 165 2.90 18.66 -1.60
N ASP A 166 4.22 18.47 -1.49
CA ASP A 166 5.14 18.61 -2.61
C ASP A 166 5.35 17.34 -3.42
N TYR A 167 4.83 16.22 -2.95
CA TYR A 167 4.98 14.94 -3.66
C TYR A 167 4.11 14.87 -4.91
N PRO A 168 4.69 14.44 -6.06
CA PRO A 168 3.94 14.34 -7.33
C PRO A 168 2.71 13.44 -7.24
N SER A 169 2.75 12.36 -6.43
CA SER A 169 1.60 11.48 -6.21
C SER A 169 0.42 12.19 -5.55
N VAL A 170 0.72 13.04 -4.57
CA VAL A 170 -0.28 13.80 -3.81
C VAL A 170 -0.88 14.92 -4.67
N LYS A 171 -0.04 15.66 -5.39
CA LYS A 171 -0.50 16.68 -6.36
C LYS A 171 -1.42 16.07 -7.41
N TRP A 172 -1.04 14.93 -7.95
CA TRP A 172 -1.87 14.18 -8.91
C TRP A 172 -3.21 13.74 -8.30
N LYS A 173 -3.22 13.27 -7.04
CA LYS A 173 -4.46 12.90 -6.35
C LYS A 173 -5.38 14.10 -6.20
N LEU A 174 -4.87 15.24 -5.74
CA LEU A 174 -5.66 16.46 -5.56
C LEU A 174 -6.26 16.96 -6.87
N GLU A 175 -5.47 17.03 -7.95
CA GLU A 175 -5.98 17.39 -9.28
C GLU A 175 -7.12 16.48 -9.75
N ASN A 176 -7.02 15.16 -9.48
CA ASN A 176 -8.08 14.22 -9.84
C ASN A 176 -9.32 14.35 -8.94
N LEU A 177 -9.13 14.66 -7.65
CA LEU A 177 -10.24 14.91 -6.73
C LEU A 177 -11.00 16.19 -7.12
N GLU A 178 -10.30 17.27 -7.52
CA GLU A 178 -10.93 18.49 -8.04
C GLU A 178 -11.78 18.21 -9.25
N LYS A 179 -11.22 17.55 -10.28
CA LYS A 179 -11.95 17.14 -11.47
C LYS A 179 -13.15 16.25 -11.13
N PHE A 180 -12.94 15.28 -10.25
CA PHE A 180 -14.01 14.36 -9.83
C PHE A 180 -15.15 15.09 -9.12
N LYS A 181 -14.84 16.08 -8.26
CA LYS A 181 -15.82 16.94 -7.60
C LYS A 181 -16.62 17.78 -8.60
N GLU A 182 -15.97 18.31 -9.63
CA GLU A 182 -16.62 19.06 -10.70
C GLU A 182 -17.52 18.17 -11.58
N ASP A 183 -16.99 17.02 -12.01
CA ASP A 183 -17.68 16.12 -12.92
C ASP A 183 -18.82 15.33 -12.26
N LYS A 184 -18.64 14.94 -10.99
CA LYS A 184 -19.55 14.04 -10.26
C LYS A 184 -19.80 14.50 -8.81
N PRO A 185 -20.35 15.72 -8.57
CA PRO A 185 -20.42 16.30 -7.22
C PRO A 185 -21.24 15.47 -6.22
N LYS A 186 -22.28 14.77 -6.66
CA LYS A 186 -23.09 13.91 -5.79
C LYS A 186 -22.32 12.67 -5.32
N VAL A 187 -21.58 12.03 -6.22
CA VAL A 187 -20.77 10.86 -5.89
C VAL A 187 -19.58 11.25 -5.01
N TYR A 188 -18.97 12.39 -5.30
CA TYR A 188 -17.91 12.95 -4.45
C TYR A 188 -18.41 13.20 -3.02
N GLN A 189 -19.60 13.80 -2.85
CA GLN A 189 -20.19 14.01 -1.52
C GLN A 189 -20.49 12.69 -0.81
N GLN A 190 -21.01 11.69 -1.51
CA GLN A 190 -21.24 10.36 -0.96
C GLN A 190 -19.93 9.74 -0.43
N GLN A 191 -18.84 9.80 -1.19
CA GLN A 191 -17.54 9.27 -0.77
C GLN A 191 -16.98 9.99 0.46
N LEU A 192 -17.24 11.31 0.60
CA LEU A 192 -16.88 12.05 1.80
C LEU A 192 -17.69 11.60 3.02
N ASP A 193 -18.96 11.30 2.83
CA ASP A 193 -19.83 10.86 3.93
C ASP A 193 -19.46 9.42 4.35
N GLU A 194 -19.11 8.55 3.43
CA GLU A 194 -18.59 7.20 3.71
C GLU A 194 -17.23 7.23 4.42
N LEU A 195 -16.40 8.24 4.17
CA LEU A 195 -15.12 8.38 4.85
C LEU A 195 -15.27 8.88 6.30
N LYS A 196 -16.39 9.51 6.66
CA LYS A 196 -16.66 10.00 8.03
C LYS A 196 -17.22 8.93 8.97
N GLY A 197 -17.83 7.91 8.42
CA GLY A 197 -18.48 6.81 9.17
C GLY A 197 -17.51 5.74 9.58
#